data_ac5d30f2bb8c69a0f4c6583b0cadee93
#
_entry.id   ac5d30f2bb8c69a0f4c6583b0cadee93
#
_cell.length_a   1.000
_cell.length_b   1.000
_cell.length_c   1.000
_cell.angle_alpha   90.00
_cell.angle_beta   90.00
_cell.angle_gamma   90.00
#
_symmetry.space_group_name_H-M   'P 1'
#
loop_
_entity.id
_entity.type
_entity.pdbx_description
1 polymer ?
#
loop_
_entity_poly.entity_id
_entity_poly.type
_entity_poly.pdbx_seq_one_letter_code
_entity_poly.pdbx_strand_id
1 'polypeptide(L)'
;MQKSTLFIALICLATPGMSLKAEDIDFATQIYPFVKSGCVTCHSPPYEDERGRTRKPKADIVLATKEGILNSVDENDEKILVPGKPDESRMLGVTKLPLSDDMHFPPEGKAPQWTDAEKDLFAKWIAAGADFGDWTEDPAPREGIEWDGKEKAAGTLETFD
;
A
#
# COMPACT_ATOMS: atom_id res chain seq x y z
N MET A 1 51.15 48.84 -27.01
CA MET A 1 51.01 47.40 -26.67
C MET A 1 49.73 47.22 -25.83
N GLN A 2 48.63 46.88 -26.48
CA GLN A 2 47.30 46.78 -25.85
C GLN A 2 46.99 45.36 -25.63
N LYS A 3 46.89 44.93 -24.34
CA LYS A 3 46.52 43.54 -23.96
C LYS A 3 45.02 43.42 -23.89
N SER A 4 44.43 42.74 -24.88
CA SER A 4 43.02 42.38 -24.90
C SER A 4 42.79 41.21 -23.97
N THR A 5 42.06 41.41 -22.90
CA THR A 5 41.64 40.36 -21.98
C THR A 5 40.30 39.81 -22.46
N LEU A 6 40.29 38.59 -22.94
CA LEU A 6 39.08 37.84 -23.38
C LEU A 6 38.36 37.27 -22.17
N PHE A 7 37.20 37.82 -21.82
CA PHE A 7 36.29 37.24 -20.83
C PHE A 7 35.46 36.15 -21.50
N ILE A 8 35.75 34.90 -21.14
CA ILE A 8 34.91 33.75 -21.50
C ILE A 8 33.76 33.68 -20.48
N ALA A 9 32.57 34.08 -20.89
CA ALA A 9 31.36 33.91 -20.11
C ALA A 9 30.95 32.41 -20.13
N LEU A 10 31.08 31.74 -19.00
CA LEU A 10 30.60 30.39 -18.81
C LEU A 10 29.07 30.41 -18.65
N ILE A 11 28.35 30.10 -19.73
CA ILE A 11 26.90 29.97 -19.70
C ILE A 11 26.59 28.62 -19.05
N CYS A 12 26.15 28.63 -17.77
CA CYS A 12 25.59 27.50 -17.09
C CYS A 12 24.21 27.21 -17.70
N LEU A 13 24.13 26.25 -18.61
CA LEU A 13 22.88 25.70 -19.09
C LEU A 13 22.23 24.88 -17.93
N ALA A 14 21.30 25.53 -17.24
CA ALA A 14 20.40 24.82 -16.32
C ALA A 14 19.51 23.92 -17.16
N THR A 15 19.79 22.60 -17.16
CA THR A 15 18.87 21.60 -17.68
C THR A 15 17.61 21.61 -16.80
N PRO A 16 16.41 21.82 -17.38
CA PRO A 16 15.19 21.62 -16.60
C PRO A 16 15.17 20.16 -16.15
N GLY A 17 15.23 19.94 -14.84
CA GLY A 17 15.03 18.61 -14.26
C GLY A 17 13.68 18.10 -14.75
N MET A 18 13.70 17.05 -15.57
CA MET A 18 12.49 16.27 -15.85
C MET A 18 12.05 15.68 -14.51
N SER A 19 11.07 16.32 -13.88
CA SER A 19 10.29 15.68 -12.83
C SER A 19 9.61 14.49 -13.49
N LEU A 20 10.10 13.29 -13.24
CA LEU A 20 9.36 12.07 -13.56
C LEU A 20 8.05 12.19 -12.80
N LYS A 21 6.96 12.45 -13.53
CA LYS A 21 5.62 12.32 -12.98
C LYS A 21 5.56 10.92 -12.34
N ALA A 22 5.28 10.86 -11.04
CA ALA A 22 4.92 9.60 -10.41
C ALA A 22 3.80 9.01 -11.28
N GLU A 23 3.95 7.75 -11.71
CA GLU A 23 2.86 7.05 -12.39
C GLU A 23 1.63 7.23 -11.50
N ASP A 24 0.51 7.68 -12.08
CA ASP A 24 -0.75 7.84 -11.34
C ASP A 24 -1.24 6.44 -10.96
N ILE A 25 -0.83 5.98 -9.78
CA ILE A 25 -1.24 4.67 -9.25
C ILE A 25 -2.65 4.82 -8.70
N ASP A 26 -3.60 4.20 -9.35
CA ASP A 26 -5.00 4.18 -8.91
C ASP A 26 -5.17 3.21 -7.74
N PHE A 27 -5.59 3.73 -6.59
CA PHE A 27 -5.74 2.92 -5.39
C PHE A 27 -6.83 1.85 -5.55
N ALA A 28 -7.98 2.21 -6.09
CA ALA A 28 -9.14 1.34 -6.15
C ALA A 28 -8.89 0.09 -7.02
N THR A 29 -8.20 0.25 -8.14
CA THR A 29 -8.00 -0.81 -9.14
C THR A 29 -6.65 -1.49 -9.07
N GLN A 30 -5.61 -0.83 -8.54
CA GLN A 30 -4.25 -1.36 -8.55
C GLN A 30 -3.74 -1.76 -7.16
N ILE A 31 -4.21 -1.10 -6.08
CA ILE A 31 -3.74 -1.34 -4.71
C ILE A 31 -4.78 -2.12 -3.91
N TYR A 32 -6.02 -1.64 -3.87
CA TYR A 32 -7.05 -2.21 -3.00
C TYR A 32 -7.33 -3.70 -3.26
N PRO A 33 -7.29 -4.24 -4.48
CA PRO A 33 -7.55 -5.64 -4.73
C PRO A 33 -6.68 -6.59 -3.89
N PHE A 34 -5.36 -6.38 -3.82
CA PHE A 34 -4.50 -7.23 -3.01
C PHE A 34 -4.58 -6.89 -1.51
N VAL A 35 -4.87 -5.64 -1.12
CA VAL A 35 -5.21 -5.29 0.26
C VAL A 35 -6.48 -6.03 0.69
N LYS A 36 -7.51 -6.03 -0.16
CA LYS A 36 -8.77 -6.72 0.10
C LYS A 36 -8.54 -8.22 0.31
N SER A 37 -7.92 -8.89 -0.65
CA SER A 37 -7.71 -10.34 -0.62
C SER A 37 -6.81 -10.80 0.53
N GLY A 38 -5.75 -10.04 0.83
CA GLY A 38 -4.76 -10.40 1.84
C GLY A 38 -5.13 -9.99 3.27
N CYS A 39 -5.87 -8.90 3.44
CA CYS A 39 -5.96 -8.25 4.75
C CYS A 39 -7.40 -8.07 5.27
N VAL A 40 -8.36 -7.73 4.39
CA VAL A 40 -9.69 -7.27 4.82
C VAL A 40 -10.51 -8.37 5.50
N THR A 41 -10.27 -9.65 5.21
CA THR A 41 -10.94 -10.75 5.92
C THR A 41 -10.84 -10.61 7.46
N CYS A 42 -9.69 -10.15 7.97
CA CYS A 42 -9.45 -9.93 9.39
C CYS A 42 -9.62 -8.47 9.81
N HIS A 43 -9.48 -7.53 8.87
CA HIS A 43 -9.45 -6.08 9.11
C HIS A 43 -10.61 -5.34 8.44
N SER A 44 -11.80 -5.99 8.37
CA SER A 44 -13.05 -5.35 7.92
C SER A 44 -13.69 -4.55 9.06
N PRO A 45 -14.56 -3.58 8.74
CA PRO A 45 -15.43 -2.96 9.74
C PRO A 45 -16.19 -4.00 10.56
N PRO A 46 -16.71 -3.65 11.76
CA PRO A 46 -17.52 -4.55 12.56
C PRO A 46 -18.73 -5.07 11.78
N TYR A 47 -19.01 -6.37 11.88
CA TYR A 47 -20.13 -7.01 11.21
C TYR A 47 -20.76 -8.09 12.09
N GLU A 48 -21.99 -8.50 11.79
CA GLU A 48 -22.62 -9.66 12.42
C GLU A 48 -22.33 -10.93 11.61
N ASP A 49 -21.86 -11.98 12.27
CA ASP A 49 -21.69 -13.29 11.65
C ASP A 49 -23.04 -14.04 11.54
N GLU A 50 -23.05 -15.17 10.85
CA GLU A 50 -24.24 -16.02 10.64
C GLU A 50 -24.93 -16.48 11.95
N ARG A 51 -24.24 -16.35 13.08
CA ARG A 51 -24.75 -16.69 14.42
C ARG A 51 -25.21 -15.45 15.20
N GLY A 52 -25.31 -14.30 14.56
CA GLY A 52 -25.70 -13.02 15.17
C GLY A 52 -24.65 -12.45 16.13
N ARG A 53 -23.38 -12.84 16.01
CA ARG A 53 -22.32 -12.33 16.88
C ARG A 53 -21.59 -11.20 16.20
N THR A 54 -21.44 -10.07 16.87
CA THR A 54 -20.63 -8.96 16.39
C THR A 54 -19.16 -9.37 16.32
N ARG A 55 -18.58 -9.27 15.14
CA ARG A 55 -17.15 -9.44 14.88
C ARG A 55 -16.50 -8.08 14.74
N LYS A 56 -15.40 -7.88 15.45
CA LYS A 56 -14.59 -6.66 15.36
C LYS A 56 -13.36 -6.90 14.51
N PRO A 57 -12.79 -5.85 13.88
CA PRO A 57 -11.51 -5.96 13.19
C PRO A 57 -10.42 -6.42 14.16
N LYS A 58 -9.46 -7.18 13.66
CA LYS A 58 -8.28 -7.57 14.43
C LYS A 58 -7.46 -6.33 14.79
N ALA A 59 -7.01 -6.24 16.05
CA ALA A 59 -6.23 -5.12 16.59
C ALA A 59 -6.90 -3.74 16.37
N ASP A 60 -8.23 -3.70 16.22
CA ASP A 60 -9.02 -2.50 15.90
C ASP A 60 -8.58 -1.77 14.59
N ILE A 61 -7.81 -2.45 13.73
CA ILE A 61 -7.35 -1.96 12.43
C ILE A 61 -8.43 -2.21 11.37
N VAL A 62 -8.85 -1.16 10.66
CA VAL A 62 -9.83 -1.23 9.55
C VAL A 62 -9.14 -0.88 8.24
N LEU A 63 -9.17 -1.81 7.26
CA LEU A 63 -8.50 -1.65 5.97
C LEU A 63 -9.46 -1.59 4.78
N ALA A 64 -10.77 -1.55 5.02
CA ALA A 64 -11.79 -1.47 4.00
C ALA A 64 -12.32 -0.03 3.80
N THR A 65 -11.75 0.95 4.45
CA THR A 65 -12.10 2.37 4.30
C THR A 65 -10.85 3.23 4.30
N LYS A 66 -10.85 4.31 3.52
CA LYS A 66 -9.78 5.32 3.49
C LYS A 66 -9.52 5.87 4.90
N GLU A 67 -10.59 6.23 5.61
CA GLU A 67 -10.48 6.73 6.99
C GLU A 67 -9.83 5.69 7.90
N GLY A 68 -10.23 4.42 7.79
CA GLY A 68 -9.67 3.32 8.57
C GLY A 68 -8.19 3.12 8.30
N ILE A 69 -7.78 3.07 7.03
CA ILE A 69 -6.36 2.92 6.65
C ILE A 69 -5.51 4.08 7.18
N LEU A 70 -5.98 5.32 7.06
CA LEU A 70 -5.24 6.51 7.50
C LEU A 70 -5.22 6.70 9.02
N ASN A 71 -6.23 6.19 9.73
CA ASN A 71 -6.37 6.43 11.16
C ASN A 71 -6.00 5.25 12.05
N SER A 72 -5.93 4.03 11.51
CA SER A 72 -5.46 2.87 12.26
C SER A 72 -4.04 3.07 12.79
N VAL A 73 -3.83 2.59 14.00
CA VAL A 73 -2.54 2.61 14.69
C VAL A 73 -2.16 1.20 15.11
N ASP A 74 -0.90 0.98 15.37
CA ASP A 74 -0.39 -0.27 15.92
C ASP A 74 -0.45 -0.29 17.46
N GLU A 75 0.15 -1.29 18.07
CA GLU A 75 0.21 -1.47 19.54
C GLU A 75 1.02 -0.41 20.28
N ASN A 76 1.75 0.46 19.56
CA ASN A 76 2.52 1.58 20.11
C ASN A 76 1.86 2.93 19.83
N ASP A 77 0.61 2.94 19.36
CA ASP A 77 -0.12 4.12 18.90
C ASP A 77 0.52 4.81 17.67
N GLU A 78 1.35 4.09 16.91
CA GLU A 78 1.96 4.60 15.68
C GLU A 78 1.09 4.28 14.46
N LYS A 79 1.01 5.23 13.51
CA LYS A 79 0.24 5.05 12.27
C LYS A 79 0.76 3.85 11.46
N ILE A 80 -0.14 2.96 11.06
CA ILE A 80 0.23 1.81 10.21
C ILE A 80 0.57 2.20 8.76
N LEU A 81 0.07 3.35 8.29
CA LEU A 81 0.37 3.95 6.99
C LEU A 81 0.84 5.39 7.19
N VAL A 82 2.02 5.71 6.67
CA VAL A 82 2.61 7.06 6.72
C VAL A 82 2.81 7.55 5.28
N PRO A 83 1.90 8.38 4.74
CA PRO A 83 2.02 8.91 3.38
C PRO A 83 3.38 9.55 3.11
N GLY A 84 3.98 9.24 1.96
CA GLY A 84 5.31 9.69 1.58
C GLY A 84 6.48 8.91 2.19
N LYS A 85 6.20 7.96 3.11
CA LYS A 85 7.25 7.26 3.87
C LYS A 85 7.02 5.74 3.90
N PRO A 86 7.36 5.03 2.84
CA PRO A 86 7.16 3.59 2.75
C PRO A 86 7.90 2.81 3.85
N ASP A 87 9.11 3.24 4.23
CA ASP A 87 9.92 2.56 5.24
C ASP A 87 9.39 2.77 6.69
N GLU A 88 8.59 3.81 6.92
CA GLU A 88 7.92 4.06 8.20
C GLU A 88 6.49 3.47 8.21
N SER A 89 6.02 2.92 7.09
CA SER A 89 4.68 2.36 6.97
C SER A 89 4.67 0.89 7.37
N ARG A 90 4.24 0.59 8.60
CA ARG A 90 4.19 -0.77 9.14
C ARG A 90 3.35 -1.70 8.28
N MET A 91 2.27 -1.22 7.66
CA MET A 91 1.43 -2.00 6.75
C MET A 91 2.23 -2.63 5.59
N LEU A 92 3.25 -1.93 5.08
CA LEU A 92 4.19 -2.50 4.10
C LEU A 92 5.25 -3.36 4.80
N GLY A 93 5.78 -2.91 5.93
CA GLY A 93 6.87 -3.58 6.65
C GLY A 93 6.54 -5.02 7.01
N VAL A 94 5.34 -5.29 7.55
CA VAL A 94 4.91 -6.63 7.96
C VAL A 94 4.80 -7.62 6.79
N THR A 95 4.59 -7.16 5.56
CA THR A 95 4.54 -8.01 4.37
C THR A 95 5.93 -8.45 3.89
N LYS A 96 7.00 -7.78 4.35
CA LYS A 96 8.39 -8.03 3.98
C LYS A 96 9.13 -8.90 4.97
N LEU A 97 8.55 -9.17 6.13
CA LEU A 97 9.14 -10.06 7.12
C LEU A 97 9.21 -11.50 6.58
N PRO A 98 10.11 -12.36 7.11
CA PRO A 98 10.08 -13.79 6.79
C PRO A 98 8.71 -14.41 7.10
N LEU A 99 8.24 -15.37 6.28
CA LEU A 99 6.97 -16.08 6.52
C LEU A 99 6.90 -16.74 7.91
N SER A 100 8.06 -17.14 8.45
CA SER A 100 8.16 -17.75 9.79
C SER A 100 8.10 -16.75 10.94
N ASP A 101 8.03 -15.45 10.65
CA ASP A 101 7.91 -14.40 11.66
C ASP A 101 6.46 -14.24 12.09
N ASP A 102 6.19 -14.26 13.39
CA ASP A 102 4.85 -14.11 13.94
C ASP A 102 4.18 -12.76 13.60
N MET A 103 5.00 -11.77 13.22
CA MET A 103 4.52 -10.45 12.78
C MET A 103 4.40 -10.34 11.26
N HIS A 104 4.66 -11.43 10.51
CA HIS A 104 4.40 -11.45 9.07
C HIS A 104 2.92 -11.44 8.78
N PHE A 105 2.46 -10.54 7.91
CA PHE A 105 1.07 -10.46 7.46
C PHE A 105 1.00 -10.32 5.93
N PRO A 106 0.04 -11.00 5.27
CA PRO A 106 -0.94 -11.94 5.83
C PRO A 106 -0.26 -13.18 6.44
N PRO A 107 -0.83 -13.78 7.52
CA PRO A 107 -0.26 -15.00 8.09
C PRO A 107 -0.30 -16.15 7.07
N GLU A 108 0.77 -16.96 7.03
CA GLU A 108 0.87 -18.10 6.14
C GLU A 108 -0.37 -19.03 6.24
N GLY A 109 -0.92 -19.42 5.10
CA GLY A 109 -2.08 -20.31 5.01
C GLY A 109 -3.41 -19.69 5.48
N LYS A 110 -3.51 -18.39 5.68
CA LYS A 110 -4.75 -17.69 6.08
C LYS A 110 -5.32 -16.77 5.02
N ALA A 111 -4.46 -16.24 4.15
CA ALA A 111 -4.82 -15.41 3.02
C ALA A 111 -3.67 -15.43 2.01
N PRO A 112 -3.89 -15.02 0.73
CA PRO A 112 -2.83 -14.97 -0.26
C PRO A 112 -1.74 -13.99 0.17
N GLN A 113 -0.48 -14.41 0.00
CA GLN A 113 0.67 -13.54 0.23
C GLN A 113 0.77 -12.48 -0.87
N TRP A 114 1.24 -11.29 -0.51
CA TRP A 114 1.54 -10.27 -1.51
C TRP A 114 2.80 -10.68 -2.29
N THR A 115 2.70 -10.61 -3.60
CA THR A 115 3.85 -10.80 -4.49
C THR A 115 4.85 -9.64 -4.32
N ASP A 116 6.09 -9.83 -4.75
CA ASP A 116 7.08 -8.75 -4.70
C ASP A 116 6.65 -7.56 -5.57
N ALA A 117 5.97 -7.81 -6.70
CA ALA A 117 5.42 -6.76 -7.55
C ALA A 117 4.33 -5.93 -6.83
N GLU A 118 3.44 -6.56 -6.05
CA GLU A 118 2.43 -5.87 -5.24
C GLU A 118 3.07 -5.06 -4.11
N LYS A 119 4.08 -5.60 -3.44
CA LYS A 119 4.85 -4.88 -2.41
C LYS A 119 5.56 -3.66 -2.98
N ASP A 120 6.17 -3.79 -4.16
CA ASP A 120 6.85 -2.69 -4.84
C ASP A 120 5.85 -1.62 -5.31
N LEU A 121 4.70 -2.04 -5.84
CA LEU A 121 3.64 -1.11 -6.25
C LEU A 121 3.08 -0.35 -5.04
N PHE A 122 2.84 -1.05 -3.93
CA PHE A 122 2.39 -0.43 -2.68
C PHE A 122 3.41 0.56 -2.13
N ALA A 123 4.70 0.22 -2.16
CA ALA A 123 5.78 1.11 -1.75
C ALA A 123 5.83 2.39 -2.61
N LYS A 124 5.68 2.26 -3.94
CA LYS A 124 5.61 3.40 -4.87
C LYS A 124 4.40 4.29 -4.60
N TRP A 125 3.22 3.68 -4.37
CA TRP A 125 2.01 4.40 -4.03
C TRP A 125 2.18 5.19 -2.72
N ILE A 126 2.74 4.60 -1.68
CA ILE A 126 3.04 5.29 -0.42
C ILE A 126 4.02 6.45 -0.68
N ALA A 127 5.12 6.20 -1.40
CA ALA A 127 6.15 7.21 -1.70
C ALA A 127 5.59 8.40 -2.48
N ALA A 128 4.57 8.17 -3.34
CA ALA A 128 3.85 9.21 -4.07
C ALA A 128 2.86 10.01 -3.19
N GLY A 129 2.71 9.66 -1.91
CA GLY A 129 1.83 10.36 -0.97
C GLY A 129 0.57 9.59 -0.58
N ALA A 130 0.42 8.34 -1.00
CA ALA A 130 -0.71 7.48 -0.69
C ALA A 130 -2.04 8.11 -1.10
N ASP A 131 -2.15 8.53 -2.36
CA ASP A 131 -3.38 9.11 -2.88
C ASP A 131 -4.43 8.02 -3.12
N PHE A 132 -5.62 8.19 -2.54
CA PHE A 132 -6.76 7.28 -2.70
C PHE A 132 -7.68 7.68 -3.86
N GLY A 133 -7.42 8.82 -4.52
CA GLY A 133 -8.36 9.38 -5.48
C GLY A 133 -9.75 9.56 -4.88
N ASP A 134 -10.77 9.16 -5.64
CA ASP A 134 -12.18 9.21 -5.21
C ASP A 134 -12.60 8.00 -4.34
N TRP A 135 -11.72 7.01 -4.13
CA TRP A 135 -12.03 5.85 -3.30
C TRP A 135 -12.14 6.23 -1.82
N THR A 136 -13.24 5.88 -1.20
CA THR A 136 -13.51 6.18 0.22
C THR A 136 -13.70 4.92 1.05
N GLU A 137 -14.39 3.93 0.50
CA GLU A 137 -14.68 2.68 1.19
C GLU A 137 -15.06 1.57 0.20
N ASP A 138 -14.94 0.33 0.65
CA ASP A 138 -15.52 -0.82 -0.03
C ASP A 138 -16.93 -1.06 0.53
N PRO A 139 -18.00 -0.93 -0.27
CA PRO A 139 -19.36 -1.14 0.19
C PRO A 139 -19.68 -2.60 0.55
N ALA A 140 -18.85 -3.54 0.05
CA ALA A 140 -18.99 -4.97 0.29
C ALA A 140 -17.64 -5.62 0.68
N PRO A 141 -17.03 -5.20 1.80
CA PRO A 141 -15.63 -5.52 2.10
C PRO A 141 -15.36 -7.02 2.32
N ARG A 142 -16.40 -7.80 2.53
CA ARG A 142 -16.30 -9.26 2.76
C ARG A 142 -16.76 -10.10 1.56
N GLU A 143 -17.26 -9.48 0.52
CA GLU A 143 -17.68 -10.16 -0.70
C GLU A 143 -16.51 -10.32 -1.68
N GLY A 144 -16.50 -11.41 -2.44
CA GLY A 144 -15.47 -11.69 -3.44
C GLY A 144 -14.09 -12.01 -2.86
N ILE A 145 -13.96 -12.24 -1.54
CA ILE A 145 -12.72 -12.75 -0.94
C ILE A 145 -12.77 -14.28 -1.00
N GLU A 146 -12.36 -14.84 -2.13
CA GLU A 146 -12.20 -16.26 -2.30
C GLU A 146 -10.72 -16.60 -2.39
N TRP A 147 -10.24 -17.47 -1.52
CA TRP A 147 -8.90 -18.00 -1.56
C TRP A 147 -8.94 -19.52 -1.52
N ASP A 148 -8.37 -20.14 -2.53
CA ASP A 148 -8.34 -21.60 -2.71
C ASP A 148 -7.19 -22.30 -1.96
N GLY A 149 -6.43 -21.55 -1.15
CA GLY A 149 -5.28 -22.06 -0.40
C GLY A 149 -3.98 -22.11 -1.21
N LYS A 150 -3.98 -21.57 -2.43
CA LYS A 150 -2.78 -21.50 -3.26
C LYS A 150 -2.20 -20.10 -3.28
N GLU A 151 -0.88 -20.04 -3.23
CA GLU A 151 -0.17 -18.78 -3.36
C GLU A 151 -0.13 -18.32 -4.83
N LYS A 152 -0.15 -17.00 -5.01
CA LYS A 152 -0.02 -16.38 -6.34
C LYS A 152 1.34 -16.69 -6.95
N ALA A 153 1.40 -16.79 -8.27
CA ALA A 153 2.67 -16.87 -8.97
C ALA A 153 3.49 -15.58 -8.75
N ALA A 154 4.79 -15.72 -8.51
CA ALA A 154 5.67 -14.56 -8.31
C ALA A 154 5.61 -13.63 -9.53
N GLY A 155 5.43 -12.33 -9.28
CA GLY A 155 5.39 -11.30 -10.32
C GLY A 155 4.01 -11.04 -10.95
N THR A 156 2.95 -11.71 -10.50
CA THR A 156 1.59 -11.48 -11.01
C THR A 156 0.93 -10.34 -10.23
N LEU A 157 0.57 -9.27 -10.93
CA LEU A 157 -0.40 -8.31 -10.44
C LEU A 157 -1.78 -8.79 -10.90
N GLU A 158 -2.66 -9.12 -9.97
CA GLU A 158 -4.05 -9.42 -10.32
C GLU A 158 -4.78 -8.10 -10.52
N THR A 159 -5.32 -7.91 -11.73
CA THR A 159 -6.31 -6.88 -11.99
C THR A 159 -7.67 -7.53 -11.85
N PHE A 160 -8.50 -6.99 -10.99
CA PHE A 160 -9.89 -7.40 -10.87
C PHE A 160 -10.70 -6.58 -11.89
N ASP A 161 -11.33 -7.28 -12.83
CA ASP A 161 -12.26 -6.69 -13.81
C ASP A 161 -13.61 -6.35 -13.17
#